data_e7a8e81fc60b9f9460c361059c3def1d
#
_entry.id   e7a8e81fc60b9f9460c361059c3def1d
#
_cell.length_a   1.000
_cell.length_b   1.000
_cell.length_c   1.000
_cell.angle_alpha   90.00
_cell.angle_beta   90.00
_cell.angle_gamma   90.00
#
_symmetry.space_group_name_H-M   'P 1'
#
loop_
_entity.id
_entity.type
_entity.pdbx_description
1 polymer ?
#
loop_
_entity_poly.entity_id
_entity_poly.type
_entity_poly.pdbx_seq_one_letter_code
_entity_poly.pdbx_strand_id
1 'polypeptide(L)'
;AMPQQATQQSPQPSGPSQASADKPKVAEATDNYVTIKSPMIGTFYRSASPGKPAFVEPGSEVSPGKVVCIIEAMKLFNEIESEVKGKIVKVLAEDASPVEYDQPLFLVEPS
;
A
#
# COMPACT_ATOMS: atom_id res chain seq x y z
N ALA A 1 41.28 35.05 24.94
CA ALA A 1 40.87 34.69 24.75
C ALA A 1 40.07 34.09 24.29
N MET A 2 40.05 34.04 24.24
CA MET A 2 39.42 33.59 23.97
C MET A 2 38.55 33.04 23.57
N PRO A 3 38.43 32.93 23.43
CA PRO A 3 37.66 32.46 23.15
C PRO A 3 36.94 31.85 22.67
N GLN A 4 36.73 31.72 22.61
CA GLN A 4 36.09 31.24 22.32
C GLN A 4 35.26 30.66 21.86
N GLN A 5 35.01 30.47 21.67
CA GLN A 5 34.29 30.03 21.40
C GLN A 5 33.45 29.54 20.94
N ALA A 6 33.35 29.46 20.83
CA ALA A 6 32.50 29.03 20.52
C ALA A 6 31.84 28.65 19.99
N THR A 7 31.63 28.57 19.92
CA THR A 7 30.93 28.20 19.53
C THR A 7 30.23 27.62 18.97
N GLN A 8 30.03 27.46 18.86
CA GLN A 8 29.36 27.03 18.51
C GLN A 8 28.54 26.50 17.99
N GLN A 9 28.31 26.21 17.78
CA GLN A 9 27.58 25.79 17.41
C GLN A 9 26.75 25.36 16.92
N SER A 10 26.48 25.13 16.74
CA SER A 10 25.66 24.69 16.37
C SER A 10 24.94 24.17 15.82
N PRO A 11 24.67 23.94 15.70
CA PRO A 11 23.86 23.41 15.27
C PRO A 11 23.19 22.87 14.68
N GLN A 12 22.85 22.60 14.62
CA GLN A 12 22.19 22.11 14.21
C GLN A 12 21.42 21.65 13.70
N PRO A 13 21.15 21.44 13.59
CA PRO A 13 20.38 20.96 13.20
C PRO A 13 19.73 20.51 12.63
N SER A 14 19.48 20.44 12.59
CA SER A 14 18.81 19.96 12.13
C SER A 14 18.22 19.39 11.67
N GLY A 15 17.97 19.26 11.60
CA GLY A 15 17.22 18.74 11.25
C GLY A 15 16.71 18.21 10.78
N PRO A 16 16.61 18.14 10.86
CA PRO A 16 15.97 17.60 10.41
C PRO A 16 15.15 17.27 9.99
N SER A 17 14.95 17.43 10.13
CA SER A 17 14.28 17.06 9.83
C SER A 17 13.83 16.64 9.08
N GLN A 18 13.75 16.55 8.86
CA GLN A 18 13.38 16.18 8.24
C GLN A 18 12.90 15.50 7.77
N ALA A 19 12.86 15.35 7.93
CA ALA A 19 12.56 14.67 7.50
C ALA A 19 11.61 14.29 7.25
N SER A 20 11.41 14.24 7.46
CA SER A 20 10.55 13.80 7.31
C SER A 20 9.76 14.03 6.51
N ALA A 21 9.71 14.51 6.41
CA ALA A 21 8.97 14.95 5.68
C ALA A 21 8.63 14.29 4.57
N ASP A 22 8.84 14.02 4.02
CA ASP A 22 8.63 13.47 2.99
C ASP A 22 7.66 12.61 2.95
N LYS A 23 7.48 12.00 3.41
CA LYS A 23 6.58 11.17 3.38
C LYS A 23 5.38 11.72 3.62
N PRO A 24 5.31 12.64 4.10
CA PRO A 24 4.10 13.13 4.48
C PRO A 24 3.15 13.41 3.44
N LYS A 25 3.51 13.95 2.43
CA LYS A 25 2.59 14.26 1.51
C LYS A 25 1.78 13.16 1.15
N VAL A 26 2.33 12.12 1.09
CA VAL A 26 1.57 10.99 0.77
C VAL A 26 0.64 10.73 1.84
N ALA A 27 1.06 10.90 3.01
CA ALA A 27 0.23 10.61 4.11
C ALA A 27 -1.03 11.38 4.08
N GLU A 28 -1.01 12.62 3.80
CA GLU A 28 -2.20 13.29 3.83
C GLU A 28 -3.07 12.92 2.73
N ALA A 29 -2.57 12.55 1.63
CA ALA A 29 -3.41 12.13 0.57
C ALA A 29 -4.17 10.89 0.95
N THR A 30 -3.68 10.13 1.90
CA THR A 30 -4.33 8.90 2.25
C THR A 30 -5.12 8.97 3.54
N ASP A 31 -5.40 10.15 4.01
CA ASP A 31 -6.14 10.27 5.24
C ASP A 31 -7.40 9.49 5.28
N ASN A 32 -8.15 9.46 4.21
CA ASN A 32 -9.40 8.77 4.20
C ASN A 32 -9.34 7.45 3.46
N TYR A 33 -8.16 7.02 3.10
CA TYR A 33 -8.05 5.79 2.33
C TYR A 33 -7.94 4.59 3.25
N VAL A 34 -8.37 3.45 2.75
CA VAL A 34 -8.23 2.20 3.47
C VAL A 34 -7.50 1.23 2.57
N THR A 35 -6.98 0.17 3.15
CA THR A 35 -6.27 -0.83 2.35
C THR A 35 -7.05 -2.13 2.37
N ILE A 36 -6.95 -2.87 1.26
CA ILE A 36 -7.40 -4.25 1.23
C ILE A 36 -6.14 -5.07 1.47
N LYS A 37 -6.17 -5.91 2.49
CA LYS A 37 -5.00 -6.66 2.90
C LYS A 37 -5.17 -8.14 2.59
N SER A 38 -4.04 -8.82 2.45
CA SER A 38 -4.08 -10.24 2.15
C SER A 38 -4.56 -11.02 3.36
N PRO A 39 -5.56 -11.89 3.20
CA PRO A 39 -6.03 -12.70 4.33
C PRO A 39 -5.17 -13.92 4.55
N MET A 40 -4.14 -14.13 3.75
CA MET A 40 -3.34 -15.33 3.86
C MET A 40 -2.01 -15.12 3.17
N ILE A 41 -1.08 -16.01 3.45
CA ILE A 41 0.20 -15.98 2.77
C ILE A 41 0.05 -16.74 1.46
N GLY A 42 0.73 -16.29 0.42
CA GLY A 42 0.68 -16.99 -0.87
C GLY A 42 1.23 -16.12 -1.96
N THR A 43 0.87 -16.45 -3.19
CA THR A 43 1.29 -15.69 -4.36
C THR A 43 0.11 -14.88 -4.88
N PHE A 44 0.33 -13.61 -5.07
CA PHE A 44 -0.72 -12.68 -5.47
C PHE A 44 -0.81 -12.62 -6.99
N TYR A 45 -2.03 -12.74 -7.52
CA TYR A 45 -2.26 -12.60 -8.94
C TYR A 45 -3.38 -11.58 -9.13
N ARG A 46 -3.21 -10.69 -10.11
CA ARG A 46 -4.21 -9.66 -10.38
C ARG A 46 -5.32 -10.15 -11.27
N SER A 47 -5.15 -11.29 -11.94
CA SER A 47 -6.15 -11.80 -12.86
C SER A 47 -6.35 -13.28 -12.62
N ALA A 48 -7.39 -13.82 -13.25
CA ALA A 48 -7.72 -15.23 -13.06
C ALA A 48 -6.68 -16.15 -13.67
N SER A 49 -6.04 -15.72 -14.73
CA SER A 49 -4.98 -16.51 -15.34
C SER A 49 -4.18 -15.59 -16.26
N PRO A 50 -3.01 -16.05 -16.71
CA PRO A 50 -2.19 -15.24 -17.58
C PRO A 50 -2.97 -14.85 -18.82
N GLY A 51 -2.81 -13.59 -19.23
CA GLY A 51 -3.48 -13.09 -20.40
C GLY A 51 -4.88 -12.60 -20.18
N LYS A 52 -5.45 -12.81 -19.00
CA LYS A 52 -6.77 -12.29 -18.73
C LYS A 52 -6.67 -10.91 -18.11
N PRO A 53 -7.71 -10.09 -18.24
CA PRO A 53 -7.68 -8.76 -17.63
C PRO A 53 -7.64 -8.88 -16.12
N ALA A 54 -7.04 -7.88 -15.50
CA ALA A 54 -7.03 -7.83 -14.04
C ALA A 54 -8.45 -7.68 -13.52
N PHE A 55 -8.69 -8.22 -12.33
CA PHE A 55 -10.01 -8.07 -11.73
C PHE A 55 -10.32 -6.61 -11.44
N VAL A 56 -9.33 -5.84 -11.01
CA VAL A 56 -9.51 -4.42 -10.75
C VAL A 56 -8.23 -3.69 -11.12
N GLU A 57 -8.37 -2.40 -11.38
CA GLU A 57 -7.25 -1.55 -11.70
C GLU A 57 -7.48 -0.22 -11.03
N PRO A 58 -6.47 0.65 -10.98
CA PRO A 58 -6.69 1.98 -10.43
C PRO A 58 -7.87 2.63 -11.15
N GLY A 59 -8.81 3.15 -10.39
CA GLY A 59 -10.03 3.72 -10.91
C GLY A 59 -11.22 2.80 -10.87
N SER A 60 -11.00 1.49 -10.67
CA SER A 60 -12.11 0.55 -10.60
C SER A 60 -12.86 0.72 -9.30
N GLU A 61 -14.17 0.51 -9.35
CA GLU A 61 -14.99 0.57 -8.14
C GLU A 61 -15.14 -0.81 -7.56
N VAL A 62 -15.14 -0.90 -6.25
CA VAL A 62 -15.29 -2.17 -5.55
C VAL A 62 -16.38 -2.01 -4.49
N SER A 63 -16.93 -3.13 -4.09
CA SER A 63 -17.89 -3.19 -3.01
C SER A 63 -17.73 -4.54 -2.33
N PRO A 64 -18.29 -4.70 -1.15
CA PRO A 64 -18.14 -5.98 -0.45
C PRO A 64 -18.61 -7.13 -1.33
N GLY A 65 -17.77 -8.13 -1.42
CA GLY A 65 -18.07 -9.33 -2.22
C GLY A 65 -17.48 -9.31 -3.61
N LYS A 66 -16.94 -8.15 -4.06
CA LYS A 66 -16.35 -8.15 -5.40
C LYS A 66 -14.96 -8.75 -5.33
N VAL A 67 -14.68 -9.68 -6.24
CA VAL A 67 -13.36 -10.31 -6.29
C VAL A 67 -12.36 -9.30 -6.81
N VAL A 68 -11.26 -9.12 -6.11
CA VAL A 68 -10.24 -8.15 -6.49
C VAL A 68 -8.93 -8.80 -6.88
N CYS A 69 -8.68 -10.02 -6.44
CA CYS A 69 -7.44 -10.71 -6.81
C CYS A 69 -7.53 -12.16 -6.44
N ILE A 70 -6.48 -12.89 -6.76
CA ILE A 70 -6.36 -14.29 -6.39
C ILE A 70 -5.07 -14.45 -5.59
N ILE A 71 -5.13 -15.24 -4.53
CA ILE A 71 -3.94 -15.63 -3.78
C ILE A 71 -3.82 -17.14 -3.91
N GLU A 72 -2.72 -17.60 -4.46
CA GLU A 72 -2.49 -19.02 -4.60
C GLU A 72 -1.67 -19.50 -3.41
N ALA A 73 -2.14 -20.52 -2.74
CA ALA A 73 -1.41 -21.13 -1.63
C ALA A 73 -1.64 -22.64 -1.71
N MET A 74 -0.55 -23.40 -1.69
CA MET A 74 -0.64 -24.87 -1.68
C MET A 74 -1.47 -25.38 -2.85
N LYS A 75 -1.26 -24.79 -4.02
CA LYS A 75 -1.92 -25.18 -5.26
C LYS A 75 -3.40 -24.89 -5.27
N LEU A 76 -3.90 -24.13 -4.32
CA LEU A 76 -5.27 -23.69 -4.31
C LEU A 76 -5.32 -22.21 -4.66
N PHE A 77 -6.22 -21.87 -5.57
CA PHE A 77 -6.38 -20.49 -5.99
C PHE A 77 -7.57 -19.90 -5.27
N ASN A 78 -7.30 -19.01 -4.33
CA ASN A 78 -8.35 -18.42 -3.51
C ASN A 78 -8.73 -17.06 -4.04
N GLU A 79 -10.01 -16.86 -4.32
CA GLU A 79 -10.48 -15.56 -4.78
C GLU A 79 -10.66 -14.68 -3.58
N ILE A 80 -10.06 -13.52 -3.63
CA ILE A 80 -10.08 -12.57 -2.52
C ILE A 80 -11.06 -11.48 -2.86
N GLU A 81 -11.98 -11.22 -1.94
CA GLU A 81 -13.04 -10.24 -2.16
C GLU A 81 -12.80 -8.99 -1.35
N SER A 82 -13.27 -7.89 -1.88
CA SER A 82 -13.20 -6.65 -1.14
C SER A 82 -14.18 -6.70 0.02
N GLU A 83 -13.78 -6.12 1.14
CA GLU A 83 -14.69 -5.97 2.26
C GLU A 83 -15.14 -4.52 2.39
N VAL A 84 -14.68 -3.67 1.50
CA VAL A 84 -15.00 -2.25 1.58
C VAL A 84 -15.60 -1.79 0.28
N LYS A 85 -16.30 -0.67 0.34
CA LYS A 85 -16.85 -0.06 -0.84
C LYS A 85 -16.06 1.20 -1.16
N GLY A 86 -15.68 1.35 -2.41
CA GLY A 86 -14.91 2.53 -2.79
C GLY A 86 -14.29 2.35 -4.15
N LYS A 87 -13.24 3.12 -4.39
CA LYS A 87 -12.56 3.10 -5.67
C LYS A 87 -11.10 2.76 -5.44
N ILE A 88 -10.55 1.88 -6.28
CA ILE A 88 -9.15 1.52 -6.18
C ILE A 88 -8.30 2.71 -6.56
N VAL A 89 -7.40 3.10 -5.67
CA VAL A 89 -6.50 4.20 -5.92
C VAL A 89 -5.18 3.68 -6.47
N LYS A 90 -4.69 2.59 -5.90
CA LYS A 90 -3.39 2.08 -6.26
C LYS A 90 -3.31 0.61 -5.94
N VAL A 91 -2.58 -0.14 -6.76
CA VAL A 91 -2.28 -1.54 -6.51
C VAL A 91 -0.93 -1.58 -5.82
N LEU A 92 -0.90 -2.14 -4.62
CA LEU A 92 0.30 -2.10 -3.79
C LEU A 92 1.18 -3.33 -3.90
N ALA A 93 0.65 -4.43 -4.43
CA ALA A 93 1.43 -5.65 -4.61
C ALA A 93 1.58 -5.90 -6.10
N GLU A 94 2.66 -6.59 -6.46
CA GLU A 94 2.92 -6.87 -7.85
C GLU A 94 2.34 -8.20 -8.26
N ASP A 95 1.89 -8.29 -9.50
CA ASP A 95 1.35 -9.51 -10.03
C ASP A 95 2.38 -10.63 -9.93
N ALA A 96 1.92 -11.79 -9.54
CA ALA A 96 2.75 -13.00 -9.46
C ALA A 96 3.87 -12.88 -8.41
N SER A 97 3.66 -12.08 -7.38
CA SER A 97 4.67 -11.93 -6.34
C SER A 97 4.18 -12.54 -5.04
N PRO A 98 5.10 -12.93 -4.17
CA PRO A 98 4.68 -13.48 -2.88
C PRO A 98 4.16 -12.38 -1.97
N VAL A 99 3.14 -12.69 -1.22
CA VAL A 99 2.60 -11.76 -0.24
C VAL A 99 2.43 -12.49 1.08
N GLU A 100 2.40 -11.73 2.16
CA GLU A 100 2.26 -12.28 3.47
C GLU A 100 0.92 -11.94 4.06
N TYR A 101 0.57 -12.61 5.14
CA TYR A 101 -0.68 -12.35 5.82
C TYR A 101 -0.75 -10.88 6.22
N ASP A 102 -1.87 -10.27 5.95
CA ASP A 102 -2.15 -8.89 6.33
C ASP A 102 -1.33 -7.85 5.55
N GLN A 103 -0.66 -8.28 4.51
CA GLN A 103 0.10 -7.36 3.68
C GLN A 103 -0.87 -6.53 2.84
N PRO A 104 -0.68 -5.21 2.76
CA PRO A 104 -1.58 -4.39 1.94
C PRO A 104 -1.48 -4.76 0.47
N LEU A 105 -2.60 -4.92 -0.17
CA LEU A 105 -2.66 -5.28 -1.59
C LEU A 105 -3.19 -4.13 -2.44
N PHE A 106 -4.17 -3.39 -1.94
CA PHE A 106 -4.77 -2.30 -2.69
C PHE A 106 -5.05 -1.13 -1.77
N LEU A 107 -4.92 0.06 -2.31
CA LEU A 107 -5.31 1.26 -1.60
C LEU A 107 -6.66 1.69 -2.17
N VAL A 108 -7.63 1.95 -1.30
CA VAL A 108 -9.00 2.22 -1.71
C VAL A 108 -9.48 3.52 -1.11
N GLU A 109 -10.11 4.32 -1.94
CA GLU A 109 -10.76 5.53 -1.45
C GLU A 109 -12.21 5.14 -1.15
N PRO A 110 -12.62 5.13 0.12
CA PRO A 110 -13.97 4.67 0.46
C PRO A 110 -15.02 5.63 -0.09
N SER A 111 -16.17 5.11 -0.40
CA SER A 111 -17.24 5.95 -0.90
C SER A 111 -18.52 5.77 -0.11
#